data_3b702ade9cbc0d35a3c7ef9959ce9845
#
_entry.id   3b702ade9cbc0d35a3c7ef9959ce9845
#
_cell.length_a   1.000
_cell.length_b   1.000
_cell.length_c   1.000
_cell.angle_alpha   90.00
_cell.angle_beta   90.00
_cell.angle_gamma   90.00
#
_symmetry.space_group_name_H-M   'P 1'
#
loop_
_entity.id
_entity.type
_entity.pdbx_description
1 polymer ?
#
loop_
_entity_poly.entity_id
_entity_poly.type
_entity_poly.pdbx_seq_one_letter_code
_entity_poly.pdbx_strand_id
1 'polypeptide(L)'
;MNKAAPQKTGEKKRDRALYARLVESYQADRVSIFVDFDRLNHPRSPVWSPWENIGPLLIILVGSLALMFFINLLLGTATMVLGVLFYLFVMRPWIAQRVYRRSIEAATENLHNWNLLWKLGGLVITLNYMNKARCVAPDGDWRAFVTRYLPEMELEGVEAYNNFKRMGRPEKEDKEAARLQDLNM
;
A
#
# COMPACT_ATOMS: atom_id res chain seq x y z
N MET A 1 -12.75 -4.01 -44.59
CA MET A 1 -12.55 -2.61 -44.13
C MET A 1 -12.61 -2.57 -42.63
N ASN A 2 -11.46 -2.47 -41.99
CA ASN A 2 -11.28 -2.66 -40.54
C ASN A 2 -11.05 -1.27 -39.90
N LYS A 3 -12.10 -0.65 -39.31
CA LYS A 3 -12.06 0.64 -38.61
C LYS A 3 -12.23 0.43 -37.10
N ALA A 4 -11.25 -0.17 -36.40
CA ALA A 4 -11.34 -0.40 -34.95
C ALA A 4 -10.13 0.14 -34.14
N ALA A 5 -9.35 1.08 -34.65
CA ALA A 5 -8.12 1.53 -33.97
C ALA A 5 -8.18 2.84 -33.13
N PRO A 6 -9.12 3.81 -33.29
CA PRO A 6 -9.05 5.07 -32.53
C PRO A 6 -9.60 5.02 -31.10
N GLN A 7 -10.53 4.14 -30.76
CA GLN A 7 -11.19 4.12 -29.45
C GLN A 7 -10.24 3.70 -28.30
N LYS A 8 -9.37 2.71 -28.49
CA LYS A 8 -8.46 2.21 -27.46
C LYS A 8 -7.41 3.23 -26.98
N THR A 9 -7.03 4.17 -27.83
CA THR A 9 -6.01 5.18 -27.48
C THR A 9 -6.59 6.27 -26.60
N GLY A 10 -7.82 6.70 -26.86
CA GLY A 10 -8.54 7.70 -26.06
C GLY A 10 -8.87 7.22 -24.65
N GLU A 11 -9.32 5.97 -24.52
CA GLU A 11 -9.58 5.33 -23.22
C GLU A 11 -8.33 5.24 -22.35
N LYS A 12 -7.21 4.81 -22.93
CA LYS A 12 -5.93 4.76 -22.20
C LYS A 12 -5.45 6.13 -21.71
N LYS A 13 -5.68 7.19 -22.49
CA LYS A 13 -5.30 8.55 -22.09
C LYS A 13 -6.18 9.04 -20.94
N ARG A 14 -7.47 8.77 -20.98
CA ARG A 14 -8.43 9.08 -19.90
C ARG A 14 -8.09 8.32 -18.62
N ASP A 15 -7.83 7.03 -18.71
CA ASP A 15 -7.46 6.20 -17.56
C ASP A 15 -6.19 6.70 -16.88
N ARG A 16 -5.19 7.14 -17.66
CA ARG A 16 -3.97 7.74 -17.11
C ARG A 16 -4.24 9.05 -16.38
N ALA A 17 -5.10 9.91 -16.91
CA ALA A 17 -5.48 11.16 -16.26
C ALA A 17 -6.22 10.93 -14.94
N LEU A 18 -7.19 9.99 -14.92
CA LEU A 18 -7.91 9.61 -13.71
C LEU A 18 -6.98 8.98 -12.66
N TYR A 19 -6.05 8.13 -13.09
CA TYR A 19 -5.06 7.53 -12.20
C TYR A 19 -4.12 8.58 -11.60
N ALA A 20 -3.61 9.51 -12.42
CA ALA A 20 -2.77 10.60 -11.92
C ALA A 20 -3.49 11.42 -10.85
N ARG A 21 -4.76 11.76 -11.07
CA ARG A 21 -5.63 12.45 -10.11
C ARG A 21 -5.82 11.67 -8.82
N LEU A 22 -5.99 10.34 -8.92
CA LEU A 22 -6.11 9.47 -7.75
C LEU A 22 -4.82 9.48 -6.91
N VAL A 23 -3.66 9.32 -7.56
CA VAL A 23 -2.34 9.32 -6.89
C VAL A 23 -2.07 10.67 -6.23
N GLU A 24 -2.37 11.76 -6.91
CA GLU A 24 -2.25 13.12 -6.37
C GLU A 24 -3.16 13.34 -5.15
N SER A 25 -4.41 12.87 -5.23
CA SER A 25 -5.35 12.94 -4.10
C SER A 25 -4.91 12.08 -2.92
N TYR A 26 -4.25 10.94 -3.17
CA TYR A 26 -3.65 10.11 -2.13
C TYR A 26 -2.46 10.83 -1.47
N GLN A 27 -1.57 11.46 -2.25
CA GLN A 27 -0.45 12.23 -1.74
C GLN A 27 -0.89 13.48 -0.95
N ALA A 28 -2.03 14.06 -1.32
CA ALA A 28 -2.65 15.18 -0.62
C ALA A 28 -3.50 14.76 0.59
N ASP A 29 -3.45 13.49 1.02
CA ASP A 29 -4.20 12.91 2.14
C ASP A 29 -5.73 13.10 2.06
N ARG A 30 -6.27 13.21 0.84
CA ARG A 30 -7.72 13.30 0.59
C ARG A 30 -8.36 11.93 0.48
N VAL A 31 -7.58 10.95 0.07
CA VAL A 31 -7.98 9.57 -0.17
C VAL A 31 -7.04 8.65 0.59
N SER A 32 -7.59 7.66 1.28
CA SER A 32 -6.85 6.56 1.86
C SER A 32 -7.01 5.31 0.99
N ILE A 33 -5.90 4.62 0.75
CA ILE A 33 -5.88 3.35 0.05
C ILE A 33 -5.60 2.27 1.09
N PHE A 34 -6.55 1.36 1.28
CA PHE A 34 -6.39 0.20 2.15
C PHE A 34 -6.08 -1.03 1.33
N VAL A 35 -5.29 -1.92 1.91
CA VAL A 35 -4.82 -3.15 1.30
C VAL A 35 -5.34 -4.34 2.07
N ASP A 36 -5.98 -5.28 1.39
CA ASP A 36 -6.38 -6.56 1.94
C ASP A 36 -5.20 -7.55 1.81
N PHE A 37 -4.58 -7.84 2.95
CA PHE A 37 -3.42 -8.73 3.03
C PHE A 37 -3.72 -10.12 2.49
N ASP A 38 -4.85 -10.73 2.88
CA ASP A 38 -5.15 -12.12 2.54
C ASP A 38 -5.36 -12.30 1.04
N ARG A 39 -5.90 -11.28 0.36
CA ARG A 39 -6.07 -11.29 -1.09
C ARG A 39 -4.79 -11.01 -1.86
N LEU A 40 -3.92 -10.13 -1.34
CA LEU A 40 -2.68 -9.76 -2.04
C LEU A 40 -1.49 -10.64 -1.66
N ASN A 41 -1.52 -11.35 -0.53
CA ASN A 41 -0.48 -12.31 -0.19
C ASN A 41 -0.70 -13.68 -0.85
N HIS A 42 -0.83 -13.68 -2.17
CA HIS A 42 -1.07 -14.86 -3.00
C HIS A 42 -0.02 -14.97 -4.12
N PRO A 43 0.40 -16.16 -4.55
CA PRO A 43 1.44 -16.35 -5.59
C PRO A 43 1.19 -15.64 -6.93
N ARG A 44 -0.05 -15.28 -7.24
CA ARG A 44 -0.41 -14.50 -8.45
C ARG A 44 -0.27 -12.99 -8.27
N SER A 45 -0.02 -12.51 -7.06
CA SER A 45 0.15 -11.09 -6.78
C SER A 45 1.57 -10.63 -7.11
N PRO A 46 1.75 -9.45 -7.74
CA PRO A 46 3.06 -8.91 -8.04
C PRO A 46 3.85 -8.52 -6.78
N VAL A 47 3.18 -8.40 -5.63
CA VAL A 47 3.79 -8.02 -4.35
C VAL A 47 4.12 -9.20 -3.45
N TRP A 48 3.75 -10.41 -3.86
CA TRP A 48 4.01 -11.64 -3.11
C TRP A 48 5.49 -12.04 -3.18
N SER A 49 6.03 -12.47 -2.04
CA SER A 49 7.39 -12.99 -1.95
C SER A 49 7.39 -14.39 -1.33
N PRO A 50 7.83 -15.43 -2.08
CA PRO A 50 7.89 -16.80 -1.56
C PRO A 50 8.82 -16.92 -0.36
N TRP A 51 9.95 -16.23 -0.39
CA TRP A 51 10.93 -16.29 0.69
C TRP A 51 10.42 -15.73 2.01
N GLU A 52 9.61 -14.68 1.97
CA GLU A 52 9.04 -14.09 3.17
C GLU A 52 7.94 -14.96 3.78
N ASN A 53 7.17 -15.67 2.94
CA ASN A 53 6.06 -16.50 3.39
C ASN A 53 6.51 -17.92 3.79
N ILE A 54 7.41 -18.53 3.02
CA ILE A 54 7.81 -19.92 3.17
C ILE A 54 9.13 -20.03 3.94
N GLY A 55 10.06 -19.12 3.73
CA GLY A 55 11.40 -19.16 4.32
C GLY A 55 11.43 -19.34 5.83
N PRO A 56 10.73 -18.51 6.62
CA PRO A 56 10.72 -18.67 8.07
C PRO A 56 10.17 -20.00 8.55
N LEU A 57 9.12 -20.53 7.91
CA LEU A 57 8.54 -21.83 8.22
C LEU A 57 9.52 -22.96 7.92
N LEU A 58 10.25 -22.85 6.81
CA LEU A 58 11.26 -23.85 6.41
C LEU A 58 12.43 -23.85 7.38
N ILE A 59 12.89 -22.68 7.84
CA ILE A 59 13.95 -22.56 8.85
C ILE A 59 13.51 -23.18 10.18
N ILE A 60 12.29 -22.91 10.63
CA ILE A 60 11.74 -23.49 11.85
C ILE A 60 11.67 -25.01 11.72
N LEU A 61 11.16 -25.53 10.61
CA LEU A 61 11.03 -26.94 10.36
C LEU A 61 12.38 -27.66 10.34
N VAL A 62 13.33 -27.19 9.53
CA VAL A 62 14.66 -27.81 9.38
C VAL A 62 15.44 -27.70 10.69
N GLY A 63 15.39 -26.54 11.35
CA GLY A 63 16.06 -26.32 12.63
C GLY A 63 15.50 -27.23 13.74
N SER A 64 14.18 -27.37 13.85
CA SER A 64 13.56 -28.25 14.84
C SER A 64 13.88 -29.73 14.58
N LEU A 65 13.88 -30.17 13.31
CA LEU A 65 14.28 -31.53 12.94
C LEU A 65 15.74 -31.78 13.27
N ALA A 66 16.63 -30.86 12.98
CA ALA A 66 18.05 -30.98 13.33
C ALA A 66 18.24 -31.14 14.84
N LEU A 67 17.59 -30.30 15.64
CA LEU A 67 17.63 -30.42 17.11
C LEU A 67 17.08 -31.77 17.60
N MET A 68 16.02 -32.26 16.99
CA MET A 68 15.42 -33.55 17.33
C MET A 68 16.37 -34.71 17.07
N PHE A 69 17.12 -34.69 15.95
CA PHE A 69 18.04 -35.78 15.60
C PHE A 69 19.38 -35.70 16.30
N PHE A 70 19.94 -34.49 16.47
CA PHE A 70 21.30 -34.34 16.96
C PHE A 70 21.40 -34.13 18.49
N ILE A 71 20.32 -33.66 19.14
CA ILE A 71 20.38 -33.34 20.57
C ILE A 71 19.34 -34.15 21.35
N ASN A 72 18.04 -33.88 21.18
CA ASN A 72 16.97 -34.54 21.93
C ASN A 72 15.64 -34.33 21.28
N LEU A 73 14.80 -35.37 21.25
CA LEU A 73 13.41 -35.34 20.76
C LEU A 73 12.58 -34.24 21.45
N LEU A 74 12.69 -34.14 22.79
CA LEU A 74 11.94 -33.16 23.56
C LEU A 74 12.29 -31.72 23.16
N LEU A 75 13.58 -31.44 23.02
CA LEU A 75 14.06 -30.09 22.64
C LEU A 75 13.63 -29.74 21.23
N GLY A 76 13.74 -30.65 20.26
CA GLY A 76 13.29 -30.41 18.89
C GLY A 76 11.79 -30.14 18.80
N THR A 77 10.98 -30.91 19.55
CA THR A 77 9.51 -30.70 19.60
C THR A 77 9.16 -29.36 20.25
N ALA A 78 9.81 -29.00 21.37
CA ALA A 78 9.60 -27.71 22.03
C ALA A 78 9.95 -26.56 21.10
N THR A 79 11.08 -26.63 20.39
CA THR A 79 11.52 -25.60 19.42
C THR A 79 10.54 -25.47 18.26
N MET A 80 9.97 -26.59 17.78
CA MET A 80 8.97 -26.54 16.71
C MET A 80 7.69 -25.80 17.17
N VAL A 81 7.17 -26.11 18.36
CA VAL A 81 5.99 -25.46 18.93
C VAL A 81 6.24 -23.95 19.13
N LEU A 82 7.36 -23.61 19.78
CA LEU A 82 7.72 -22.20 20.00
C LEU A 82 7.97 -21.46 18.68
N GLY A 83 8.59 -22.12 17.70
CA GLY A 83 8.83 -21.56 16.37
C GLY A 83 7.51 -21.25 15.62
N VAL A 84 6.53 -22.14 15.69
CA VAL A 84 5.21 -21.91 15.09
C VAL A 84 4.50 -20.74 15.77
N LEU A 85 4.53 -20.68 17.11
CA LEU A 85 3.97 -19.55 17.86
C LEU A 85 4.67 -18.23 17.47
N PHE A 86 5.99 -18.22 17.40
CA PHE A 86 6.76 -17.07 16.95
C PHE A 86 6.38 -16.64 15.54
N TYR A 87 6.21 -17.59 14.62
CA TYR A 87 5.75 -17.29 13.26
C TYR A 87 4.38 -16.60 13.26
N LEU A 88 3.41 -17.15 13.99
CA LEU A 88 2.03 -16.64 14.01
C LEU A 88 1.94 -15.24 14.63
N PHE A 89 2.63 -15.01 15.75
CA PHE A 89 2.48 -13.77 16.52
C PHE A 89 3.46 -12.65 16.09
N VAL A 90 4.61 -13.01 15.55
CA VAL A 90 5.66 -12.04 15.21
C VAL A 90 5.85 -11.91 13.70
N MET A 91 6.08 -13.04 13.01
CA MET A 91 6.42 -13.00 11.59
C MET A 91 5.22 -12.64 10.70
N ARG A 92 4.06 -13.20 10.97
CA ARG A 92 2.85 -12.93 10.16
C ARG A 92 2.45 -11.45 10.14
N PRO A 93 2.34 -10.72 11.27
CA PRO A 93 2.05 -9.27 11.24
C PRO A 93 3.15 -8.46 10.57
N TRP A 94 4.41 -8.84 10.73
CA TRP A 94 5.53 -8.18 10.06
C TRP A 94 5.48 -8.36 8.52
N ILE A 95 5.16 -9.58 8.04
CA ILE A 95 4.94 -9.85 6.61
C ILE A 95 3.76 -9.02 6.10
N ALA A 96 2.66 -8.95 6.86
CA ALA A 96 1.47 -8.18 6.50
C ALA A 96 1.81 -6.69 6.30
N GLN A 97 2.61 -6.11 7.18
CA GLN A 97 3.05 -4.71 7.07
C GLN A 97 3.96 -4.48 5.85
N ARG A 98 4.82 -5.43 5.52
CA ARG A 98 5.66 -5.37 4.31
C ARG A 98 4.83 -5.47 3.04
N VAL A 99 3.90 -6.42 2.97
CA VAL A 99 2.99 -6.56 1.82
C VAL A 99 2.16 -5.30 1.66
N TYR A 100 1.63 -4.73 2.75
CA TYR A 100 0.91 -3.46 2.72
C TYR A 100 1.74 -2.35 2.06
N ARG A 101 2.96 -2.12 2.55
CA ARG A 101 3.84 -1.06 2.04
C ARG A 101 4.17 -1.26 0.55
N ARG A 102 4.58 -2.46 0.15
CA ARG A 102 4.86 -2.79 -1.26
C ARG A 102 3.62 -2.64 -2.15
N SER A 103 2.44 -2.98 -1.63
CA SER A 103 1.19 -2.84 -2.38
C SER A 103 0.87 -1.39 -2.64
N ILE A 104 1.05 -0.49 -1.68
CA ILE A 104 0.88 0.95 -1.86
C ILE A 104 1.92 1.49 -2.84
N GLU A 105 3.19 1.15 -2.67
CA GLU A 105 4.27 1.56 -3.58
C GLU A 105 3.96 1.12 -5.01
N ALA A 106 3.65 -0.16 -5.23
CA ALA A 106 3.29 -0.69 -6.55
C ALA A 106 2.00 -0.05 -7.11
N ALA A 107 1.00 0.17 -6.28
CA ALA A 107 -0.26 0.80 -6.68
C ALA A 107 -0.10 2.25 -7.12
N THR A 108 0.84 2.98 -6.51
CA THR A 108 1.09 4.40 -6.82
C THR A 108 2.19 4.62 -7.87
N GLU A 109 2.95 3.58 -8.22
CA GLU A 109 4.03 3.65 -9.19
C GLU A 109 3.52 3.81 -10.64
N ASN A 110 2.56 2.97 -11.04
CA ASN A 110 2.02 3.01 -12.39
C ASN A 110 0.61 2.42 -12.52
N LEU A 111 -0.12 2.87 -13.55
CA LEU A 111 -1.48 2.43 -13.86
C LEU A 111 -1.60 0.92 -14.13
N HIS A 112 -0.55 0.28 -14.66
CA HIS A 112 -0.58 -1.15 -14.95
C HIS A 112 -0.63 -1.96 -13.64
N ASN A 113 0.25 -1.66 -12.69
CA ASN A 113 0.28 -2.27 -11.36
C ASN A 113 -1.01 -2.01 -10.60
N TRP A 114 -1.53 -0.75 -10.65
CA TRP A 114 -2.82 -0.40 -10.10
C TRP A 114 -3.93 -1.33 -10.60
N ASN A 115 -4.06 -1.48 -11.91
CA ASN A 115 -5.10 -2.32 -12.52
C ASN A 115 -4.93 -3.81 -12.18
N LEU A 116 -3.69 -4.31 -12.05
CA LEU A 116 -3.44 -5.67 -11.61
C LEU A 116 -3.90 -5.89 -10.16
N LEU A 117 -3.48 -5.02 -9.25
CA LEU A 117 -3.85 -5.10 -7.84
C LEU A 117 -5.36 -4.91 -7.64
N TRP A 118 -5.98 -4.02 -8.44
CA TRP A 118 -7.44 -3.85 -8.45
C TRP A 118 -8.18 -5.12 -8.84
N LYS A 119 -7.75 -5.77 -9.93
CA LYS A 119 -8.35 -7.03 -10.41
C LYS A 119 -8.21 -8.18 -9.41
N LEU A 120 -7.13 -8.20 -8.63
CA LEU A 120 -6.94 -9.18 -7.56
C LEU A 120 -7.88 -8.95 -6.36
N GLY A 121 -8.56 -7.79 -6.31
CA GLY A 121 -9.55 -7.49 -5.29
C GLY A 121 -8.95 -7.08 -3.94
N GLY A 122 -7.66 -6.74 -3.91
CA GLY A 122 -6.94 -6.43 -2.68
C GLY A 122 -6.87 -4.95 -2.33
N LEU A 123 -7.57 -4.08 -3.05
CA LEU A 123 -7.52 -2.63 -2.82
C LEU A 123 -8.90 -2.08 -2.43
N VAL A 124 -8.89 -1.12 -1.51
CA VAL A 124 -10.06 -0.34 -1.12
C VAL A 124 -9.69 1.13 -1.09
N ILE A 125 -10.45 1.95 -1.80
CA ILE A 125 -10.32 3.41 -1.78
C ILE A 125 -11.38 3.97 -0.85
N THR A 126 -10.99 4.90 0.03
CA THR A 126 -11.91 5.61 0.93
C THR A 126 -11.59 7.08 0.94
N LEU A 127 -12.60 7.94 0.85
CA LEU A 127 -12.43 9.38 1.06
C LEU A 127 -12.19 9.67 2.54
N ASN A 128 -11.20 10.53 2.83
CA ASN A 128 -10.93 10.99 4.20
C ASN A 128 -11.92 12.06 4.65
N TYR A 129 -12.58 12.73 3.69
CA TYR A 129 -13.57 13.78 3.91
C TYR A 129 -14.92 13.33 3.33
N MET A 130 -16.04 13.88 3.81
CA MET A 130 -17.40 13.64 3.31
C MET A 130 -17.83 12.17 3.29
N ASN A 131 -18.70 11.81 4.21
CA ASN A 131 -19.46 10.54 4.26
C ASN A 131 -18.66 9.24 4.07
N LYS A 132 -17.32 9.28 4.12
CA LYS A 132 -16.44 8.11 3.96
C LYS A 132 -16.83 7.23 2.77
N ALA A 133 -17.14 7.87 1.61
CA ALA A 133 -17.44 7.12 0.40
C ALA A 133 -16.33 6.11 0.13
N ARG A 134 -16.73 4.88 -0.18
CA ARG A 134 -15.82 3.74 -0.28
C ARG A 134 -16.01 3.04 -1.62
N CYS A 135 -14.90 2.68 -2.26
CA CYS A 135 -14.88 1.86 -3.46
C CYS A 135 -13.99 0.64 -3.23
N VAL A 136 -14.55 -0.55 -3.40
CA VAL A 136 -13.90 -1.83 -3.06
C VAL A 136 -13.61 -2.60 -4.33
N ALA A 137 -12.37 -3.00 -4.53
CA ALA A 137 -11.96 -3.88 -5.59
C ALA A 137 -12.47 -5.34 -5.34
N PRO A 138 -12.70 -6.14 -6.38
CA PRO A 138 -12.62 -5.82 -7.81
C PRO A 138 -13.91 -5.23 -8.37
N ASP A 139 -15.04 -5.33 -7.64
CA ASP A 139 -16.39 -5.05 -8.14
C ASP A 139 -16.69 -3.55 -8.28
N GLY A 140 -15.98 -2.71 -7.54
CA GLY A 140 -16.10 -1.27 -7.61
C GLY A 140 -15.47 -0.69 -8.87
N ASP A 141 -16.11 0.34 -9.46
CA ASP A 141 -15.50 1.13 -10.53
C ASP A 141 -14.71 2.32 -9.96
N TRP A 142 -13.41 2.15 -9.84
CA TRP A 142 -12.51 3.20 -9.35
C TRP A 142 -12.50 4.44 -10.26
N ARG A 143 -12.77 4.29 -11.57
CA ARG A 143 -12.82 5.40 -12.54
C ARG A 143 -14.04 6.27 -12.28
N ALA A 144 -15.20 5.63 -12.10
CA ALA A 144 -16.43 6.32 -11.73
C ALA A 144 -16.29 7.01 -10.37
N PHE A 145 -15.63 6.34 -9.40
CA PHE A 145 -15.34 6.91 -8.08
C PHE A 145 -14.47 8.17 -8.19
N VAL A 146 -13.36 8.12 -8.94
CA VAL A 146 -12.47 9.27 -9.13
C VAL A 146 -13.20 10.41 -9.84
N THR A 147 -13.95 10.11 -10.90
CA THR A 147 -14.70 11.14 -11.64
C THR A 147 -15.75 11.82 -10.77
N ARG A 148 -16.41 11.08 -9.88
CA ARG A 148 -17.49 11.59 -9.05
C ARG A 148 -17.03 12.37 -7.82
N TYR A 149 -15.98 11.91 -7.18
CA TYR A 149 -15.56 12.39 -5.85
C TYR A 149 -14.25 13.16 -5.85
N LEU A 150 -13.45 13.04 -6.91
CA LEU A 150 -12.19 13.74 -7.06
C LEU A 150 -12.25 14.62 -8.32
N PRO A 151 -12.99 15.75 -8.27
CA PRO A 151 -13.06 16.68 -9.39
C PRO A 151 -11.67 17.20 -9.76
N GLU A 152 -11.52 17.70 -10.98
CA GLU A 152 -10.29 18.38 -11.40
C GLU A 152 -9.95 19.47 -10.39
N MET A 153 -8.74 19.38 -9.80
CA MET A 153 -8.29 20.44 -8.93
C MET A 153 -8.04 21.69 -9.80
N GLU A 154 -8.85 22.71 -9.64
CA GLU A 154 -8.42 24.06 -9.95
C GLU A 154 -7.24 24.38 -9.03
N LEU A 155 -6.17 24.89 -9.61
CA LEU A 155 -4.90 25.19 -8.90
C LEU A 155 -5.09 26.07 -7.65
N GLU A 156 -6.18 26.85 -7.57
CA GLU A 156 -6.57 27.65 -6.40
C GLU A 156 -6.78 26.81 -5.12
N GLY A 157 -7.33 25.62 -5.23
CA GLY A 157 -7.56 24.76 -4.06
C GLY A 157 -6.29 24.21 -3.43
N VAL A 158 -5.23 24.00 -4.24
CA VAL A 158 -3.92 23.51 -3.76
C VAL A 158 -3.19 24.62 -3.01
N GLU A 159 -3.25 25.86 -3.50
CA GLU A 159 -2.65 27.00 -2.81
C GLU A 159 -3.35 27.31 -1.49
N ALA A 160 -4.69 27.25 -1.46
CA ALA A 160 -5.45 27.43 -0.25
C ALA A 160 -5.15 26.36 0.81
N TYR A 161 -5.00 25.08 0.40
CA TYR A 161 -4.66 23.98 1.30
C TYR A 161 -3.22 24.09 1.81
N ASN A 162 -2.27 24.42 0.94
CA ASN A 162 -0.87 24.62 1.33
C ASN A 162 -0.71 25.83 2.25
N ASN A 163 -1.48 26.88 2.04
CA ASN A 163 -1.52 28.04 2.92
C ASN A 163 -2.13 27.71 4.29
N PHE A 164 -3.22 26.91 4.31
CA PHE A 164 -3.82 26.43 5.56
C PHE A 164 -2.85 25.54 6.35
N LYS A 165 -2.11 24.64 5.67
CA LYS A 165 -1.09 23.79 6.29
C LYS A 165 0.11 24.61 6.81
N ARG A 166 0.46 25.70 6.15
CA ARG A 166 1.49 26.64 6.62
C ARG A 166 1.02 27.43 7.83
N MET A 167 -0.25 27.87 7.87
CA MET A 167 -0.82 28.59 9.01
C MET A 167 -1.03 27.69 10.24
N GLY A 168 -1.25 26.40 10.06
CA GLY A 168 -1.41 25.43 11.16
C GLY A 168 -0.09 24.91 11.74
N ARG A 169 1.06 25.28 11.19
CA ARG A 169 2.36 24.93 11.76
C ARG A 169 2.63 25.84 12.95
N PRO A 170 2.82 25.31 14.17
CA PRO A 170 3.09 26.14 15.32
C PRO A 170 4.42 26.89 15.09
N GLU A 171 4.38 28.20 15.28
CA GLU A 171 5.50 29.16 15.14
C GLU A 171 6.78 28.75 15.93
N LYS A 172 6.69 27.74 16.78
CA LYS A 172 7.81 27.17 17.55
C LYS A 172 8.81 26.39 16.70
N GLU A 173 8.37 25.65 15.66
CA GLU A 173 9.30 24.86 14.83
C GLU A 173 10.18 25.74 13.93
N ASP A 174 9.65 26.86 13.43
CA ASP A 174 10.43 27.79 12.59
C ASP A 174 11.47 28.54 13.41
N LYS A 175 11.19 28.84 14.70
CA LYS A 175 12.15 29.47 15.61
C LYS A 175 13.26 28.53 16.08
N GLU A 176 12.98 27.25 16.17
CA GLU A 176 13.96 26.22 16.55
C GLU A 176 14.89 25.89 15.37
N ALA A 177 14.35 25.81 14.16
CA ALA A 177 15.14 25.64 12.93
C ALA A 177 16.08 26.83 12.67
N ALA A 178 15.62 28.07 12.89
CA ALA A 178 16.45 29.27 12.77
C ALA A 178 17.57 29.30 13.84
N ARG A 179 17.31 28.90 15.08
CA ARG A 179 18.32 28.80 16.14
C ARG A 179 19.42 27.77 15.85
N LEU A 180 19.06 26.65 15.21
CA LEU A 180 20.02 25.61 14.85
C LEU A 180 20.91 26.01 13.67
N GLN A 181 20.45 26.91 12.80
CA GLN A 181 21.27 27.47 11.74
C GLN A 181 22.29 28.50 12.25
N ASP A 182 21.94 29.30 13.25
CA ASP A 182 22.86 30.29 13.86
C ASP A 182 23.95 29.65 14.74
N LEU A 183 23.76 28.41 15.18
CA LEU A 183 24.75 27.65 15.99
C LEU A 183 25.82 26.95 15.15
N ASN A 184 25.65 26.88 13.83
CA ASN A 184 26.57 26.20 12.88
C ASN A 184 27.40 27.19 12.02
N MET A 185 27.37 28.47 12.32
CA MET A 185 28.28 29.51 11.77
C MET A 185 29.30 29.94 12.82
#